data_96ac6c0130ad2d180ea67fb1b712f918
#
_entry.id   96ac6c0130ad2d180ea67fb1b712f918
#
_cell.length_a   1.000
_cell.length_b   1.000
_cell.length_c   1.000
_cell.angle_alpha   90.00
_cell.angle_beta   90.00
_cell.angle_gamma   90.00
#
_symmetry.space_group_name_H-M   'P 1'
#
loop_
_entity.id
_entity.type
_entity.pdbx_description
1 polymer ?
#
loop_
_entity_poly.entity_id
_entity_poly.type
_entity_poly.pdbx_seq_one_letter_code
_entity_poly.pdbx_strand_id
1 'polypeptide(L)'
;MANFETVEVSTDLLIVGGGFSACGAATEAAYWAKKNGLKVTVVDKAAMDRSGAIAMGLSAINQYVGLREGDNTCEEYVNYVRQDLMGVSREDLVYNIARHVDSSVHLFEKWGLKIWLDEDGKYVHEGRWQLMINGESYKIIIAEACKNALADAGGE
;
A
#
# COMPACT_ATOMS: atom_id res chain seq x y z
N MET A 1 -10.27 34.13 20.38
CA MET A 1 -10.39 32.66 20.23
C MET A 1 -10.82 32.40 18.79
N ALA A 2 -10.14 31.53 18.07
CA ALA A 2 -10.57 31.17 16.75
C ALA A 2 -11.88 30.38 16.85
N ASN A 3 -12.92 30.81 16.14
CA ASN A 3 -14.14 30.03 15.97
C ASN A 3 -13.82 28.90 15.00
N PHE A 4 -13.81 27.68 15.49
CA PHE A 4 -13.72 26.48 14.63
C PHE A 4 -15.13 26.12 14.16
N GLU A 5 -15.26 25.92 12.87
CA GLU A 5 -16.46 25.33 12.30
C GLU A 5 -16.43 23.83 12.59
N THR A 6 -17.54 23.31 13.11
CA THR A 6 -17.70 21.87 13.36
C THR A 6 -18.49 21.26 12.21
N VAL A 7 -17.92 20.23 11.57
CA VAL A 7 -18.59 19.42 10.54
C VAL A 7 -18.83 18.04 11.13
N GLU A 8 -20.09 17.60 11.14
CA GLU A 8 -20.47 16.27 11.58
C GLU A 8 -20.62 15.34 10.37
N VAL A 9 -19.93 14.22 10.39
CA VAL A 9 -19.98 13.19 9.35
C VAL A 9 -20.39 11.87 9.98
N SER A 10 -21.46 11.25 9.45
CA SER A 10 -21.89 9.92 9.88
C SER A 10 -21.25 8.86 8.98
N THR A 11 -20.67 7.83 9.58
CA THR A 11 -20.00 6.74 8.86
C THR A 11 -20.10 5.44 9.66
N ASP A 12 -20.07 4.30 8.97
CA ASP A 12 -20.03 2.98 9.60
C ASP A 12 -18.59 2.56 9.93
N LEU A 13 -17.63 2.97 9.10
CA LEU A 13 -16.22 2.73 9.32
C LEU A 13 -15.41 4.00 9.11
N LEU A 14 -14.69 4.42 10.15
CA LEU A 14 -13.76 5.55 10.10
C LEU A 14 -12.31 5.06 10.02
N ILE A 15 -11.56 5.53 9.01
CA ILE A 15 -10.13 5.31 8.87
C ILE A 15 -9.42 6.64 9.10
N VAL A 16 -8.50 6.68 10.07
CA VAL A 16 -7.75 7.88 10.43
C VAL A 16 -6.33 7.81 9.88
N GLY A 17 -6.01 8.74 8.98
CA GLY A 17 -4.75 8.84 8.27
C GLY A 17 -4.89 8.53 6.78
N GLY A 18 -4.07 9.16 5.95
CA GLY A 18 -4.06 9.01 4.49
C GLY A 18 -2.76 8.38 3.95
N GLY A 19 -1.97 7.72 4.80
CA GLY A 19 -0.75 7.02 4.39
C GLY A 19 -1.04 5.75 3.56
N PHE A 20 0.00 5.04 3.17
CA PHE A 20 -0.10 3.83 2.35
C PHE A 20 -1.02 2.77 2.95
N SER A 21 -0.83 2.46 4.24
CA SER A 21 -1.64 1.46 4.94
C SER A 21 -3.12 1.85 5.02
N ALA A 22 -3.40 3.13 5.25
CA ALA A 22 -4.76 3.65 5.27
C ALA A 22 -5.42 3.58 3.90
N CYS A 23 -4.69 3.93 2.82
CA CYS A 23 -5.20 3.80 1.45
C CYS A 23 -5.53 2.34 1.11
N GLY A 24 -4.66 1.39 1.49
CA GLY A 24 -4.92 -0.04 1.28
C GLY A 24 -6.14 -0.52 2.07
N ALA A 25 -6.21 -0.19 3.35
CA ALA A 25 -7.35 -0.52 4.21
C ALA A 25 -8.67 0.07 3.67
N ALA A 26 -8.64 1.33 3.22
CA ALA A 26 -9.82 2.01 2.68
C ALA A 26 -10.28 1.41 1.36
N THR A 27 -9.35 1.03 0.48
CA THR A 27 -9.67 0.37 -0.80
C THR A 27 -10.38 -0.96 -0.56
N GLU A 28 -9.87 -1.78 0.35
CA GLU A 28 -10.49 -3.05 0.70
C GLU A 28 -11.83 -2.84 1.43
N ALA A 29 -11.88 -1.90 2.37
CA ALA A 29 -13.10 -1.55 3.10
C ALA A 29 -14.21 -1.06 2.14
N ALA A 30 -13.87 -0.24 1.15
CA ALA A 30 -14.81 0.26 0.16
C ALA A 30 -15.46 -0.88 -0.65
N TYR A 31 -14.66 -1.87 -1.05
CA TYR A 31 -15.19 -3.06 -1.73
C TYR A 31 -16.25 -3.80 -0.90
N TRP A 32 -15.99 -4.01 0.40
CA TRP A 32 -16.94 -4.67 1.28
C TRP A 32 -18.12 -3.78 1.66
N ALA A 33 -17.89 -2.49 1.84
CA ALA A 33 -18.92 -1.51 2.15
C ALA A 33 -19.95 -1.42 1.03
N LYS A 34 -19.51 -1.37 -0.23
CA LYS A 34 -20.38 -1.39 -1.40
C LYS A 34 -21.32 -2.59 -1.42
N LYS A 35 -20.80 -3.77 -1.06
CA LYS A 35 -21.60 -5.02 -1.01
C LYS A 35 -22.63 -5.04 0.12
N ASN A 36 -22.36 -4.34 1.21
CA ASN A 36 -23.17 -4.39 2.42
C ASN A 36 -23.97 -3.11 2.68
N GLY A 37 -23.90 -2.12 1.77
CA GLY A 37 -24.60 -0.84 1.93
C GLY A 37 -24.06 -0.01 3.10
N LEU A 38 -22.76 -0.11 3.39
CA LEU A 38 -22.08 0.61 4.47
C LEU A 38 -21.33 1.82 3.92
N LYS A 39 -21.11 2.82 4.76
CA LYS A 39 -20.32 4.02 4.44
C LYS A 39 -18.94 3.95 5.08
N VAL A 40 -17.89 4.22 4.29
CA VAL A 40 -16.51 4.34 4.76
C VAL A 40 -16.06 5.78 4.60
N THR A 41 -15.46 6.33 5.65
CA THR A 41 -14.87 7.67 5.63
C THR A 41 -13.41 7.60 6.01
N VAL A 42 -12.57 8.27 5.23
CA VAL A 42 -11.14 8.44 5.52
C VAL A 42 -10.89 9.89 5.90
N VAL A 43 -10.22 10.12 7.02
CA VAL A 43 -9.83 11.46 7.45
C VAL A 43 -8.31 11.56 7.56
N ASP A 44 -7.74 12.61 7.01
CA ASP A 44 -6.31 12.91 7.14
C ASP A 44 -6.10 14.40 7.44
N LYS A 45 -5.03 14.71 8.14
CA LYS A 45 -4.64 16.09 8.44
C LYS A 45 -4.02 16.81 7.24
N ALA A 46 -3.69 16.10 6.17
CA ALA A 46 -3.00 16.61 4.99
C ALA A 46 -3.61 16.01 3.70
N ALA A 47 -3.09 16.42 2.56
CA ALA A 47 -3.50 15.84 1.28
C ALA A 47 -3.10 14.35 1.21
N MET A 48 -4.04 13.49 0.90
CA MET A 48 -3.84 12.04 0.89
C MET A 48 -2.70 11.61 -0.06
N ASP A 49 -2.55 12.27 -1.21
CA ASP A 49 -1.49 12.00 -2.19
C ASP A 49 -0.09 12.41 -1.73
N ARG A 50 0.02 13.10 -0.59
CA ARG A 50 1.26 13.55 0.03
C ARG A 50 1.44 13.05 1.46
N SER A 51 0.56 12.20 1.94
CA SER A 51 0.59 11.66 3.30
C SER A 51 1.34 10.33 3.38
N GLY A 52 2.06 10.14 4.50
CA GLY A 52 2.79 8.92 4.80
C GLY A 52 4.19 8.83 4.18
N ALA A 53 4.94 7.82 4.60
CA ALA A 53 6.36 7.68 4.26
C ALA A 53 6.62 7.51 2.76
N ILE A 54 5.79 6.79 2.03
CA ILE A 54 5.98 6.57 0.58
C ILE A 54 5.81 7.85 -0.27
N ALA A 55 5.24 8.91 0.30
CA ALA A 55 5.13 10.21 -0.37
C ALA A 55 6.49 10.90 -0.57
N MET A 56 7.55 10.41 0.06
CA MET A 56 8.92 10.91 -0.09
C MET A 56 9.58 10.44 -1.39
N GLY A 57 8.96 9.56 -2.16
CA GLY A 57 9.51 9.04 -3.41
C GLY A 57 10.43 7.84 -3.20
N LEU A 58 9.86 6.68 -2.95
CA LEU A 58 10.60 5.42 -2.84
C LEU A 58 10.80 4.80 -4.22
N SER A 59 12.03 4.43 -4.55
CA SER A 59 12.40 3.86 -5.88
C SER A 59 12.18 2.35 -5.99
N ALA A 60 11.81 1.68 -4.91
CA ALA A 60 11.63 0.24 -4.90
C ALA A 60 10.51 -0.21 -3.96
N ILE A 61 9.88 -1.32 -4.32
CA ILE A 61 9.07 -2.12 -3.38
C ILE A 61 9.99 -3.20 -2.84
N ASN A 62 10.26 -3.14 -1.55
CA ASN A 62 10.98 -4.19 -0.85
C ASN A 62 10.03 -5.36 -0.56
N GLN A 63 10.55 -6.56 -0.39
CA GLN A 63 9.82 -7.78 0.00
C GLN A 63 9.14 -8.53 -1.16
N TYR A 64 9.38 -8.19 -2.41
CA TYR A 64 8.84 -8.96 -3.52
C TYR A 64 9.44 -10.37 -3.54
N VAL A 65 8.59 -11.38 -3.35
CA VAL A 65 9.01 -12.78 -3.18
C VAL A 65 9.12 -13.49 -4.53
N GLY A 66 8.34 -13.10 -5.53
CA GLY A 66 8.32 -13.68 -6.87
C GLY A 66 9.51 -13.32 -7.77
N LEU A 67 10.59 -12.82 -7.21
CA LEU A 67 11.76 -12.30 -7.93
C LEU A 67 12.49 -13.32 -8.78
N ARG A 68 12.59 -14.53 -8.29
CA ARG A 68 13.29 -15.63 -8.96
C ARG A 68 12.51 -16.91 -8.72
N GLU A 69 12.24 -17.61 -9.78
CA GLU A 69 11.54 -18.89 -9.68
C GLU A 69 12.36 -19.85 -8.78
N GLY A 70 11.75 -20.24 -7.64
CA GLY A 70 12.34 -21.16 -6.67
C GLY A 70 13.33 -20.58 -5.65
N ASP A 71 13.75 -19.31 -5.78
CA ASP A 71 14.84 -18.76 -4.98
C ASP A 71 14.41 -17.92 -3.78
N ASN A 72 13.19 -17.41 -3.77
CA ASN A 72 12.66 -16.57 -2.70
C ASN A 72 11.40 -17.18 -2.10
N THR A 73 11.40 -17.38 -0.79
CA THR A 73 10.23 -17.84 -0.04
C THR A 73 9.87 -16.85 1.06
N CYS A 74 8.64 -16.95 1.56
CA CYS A 74 8.21 -16.12 2.69
C CYS A 74 9.07 -16.39 3.94
N GLU A 75 9.48 -17.64 4.15
CA GLU A 75 10.34 -18.04 5.27
C GLU A 75 11.74 -17.43 5.17
N GLU A 76 12.31 -17.39 3.97
CA GLU A 76 13.61 -16.73 3.75
C GLU A 76 13.52 -15.23 3.96
N TYR A 77 12.38 -14.61 3.56
CA TYR A 77 12.16 -13.21 3.84
C TYR A 77 12.06 -12.92 5.34
N VAL A 78 11.36 -13.76 6.10
CA VAL A 78 11.31 -13.66 7.57
C VAL A 78 12.72 -13.80 8.17
N ASN A 79 13.51 -14.75 7.68
CA ASN A 79 14.90 -14.92 8.14
C ASN A 79 15.76 -13.69 7.83
N TYR A 80 15.62 -13.11 6.66
CA TYR A 80 16.30 -11.87 6.29
C TYR A 80 15.93 -10.72 7.25
N VAL A 81 14.64 -10.48 7.47
CA VAL A 81 14.17 -9.41 8.37
C VAL A 81 14.62 -9.66 9.81
N ARG A 82 14.60 -10.92 10.28
CA ARG A 82 15.10 -11.29 11.60
C ARG A 82 16.57 -10.92 11.78
N GLN A 83 17.39 -11.19 10.78
CA GLN A 83 18.83 -10.86 10.82
C GLN A 83 19.05 -9.35 10.74
N ASP A 84 18.37 -8.66 9.83
CA ASP A 84 18.49 -7.21 9.60
C ASP A 84 18.05 -6.40 10.83
N LEU A 85 17.00 -6.83 11.51
CA LEU A 85 16.48 -6.21 12.74
C LEU A 85 17.00 -6.87 14.03
N MET A 86 18.05 -7.67 13.97
CA MET A 86 18.69 -8.33 15.12
C MET A 86 17.68 -9.07 16.03
N GLY A 87 16.65 -9.69 15.45
CA GLY A 87 15.61 -10.43 16.16
C GLY A 87 14.47 -9.56 16.71
N VAL A 88 14.53 -8.25 16.58
CA VAL A 88 13.47 -7.35 17.06
C VAL A 88 12.40 -7.17 15.97
N SER A 89 11.60 -8.21 15.74
CA SER A 89 10.53 -8.19 14.75
C SER A 89 9.33 -9.07 15.15
N ARG A 90 8.16 -8.70 14.65
CA ARG A 90 6.96 -9.54 14.72
C ARG A 90 6.94 -10.41 13.46
N GLU A 91 7.56 -11.57 13.54
CA GLU A 91 7.75 -12.47 12.39
C GLU A 91 6.44 -12.96 11.77
N ASP A 92 5.40 -13.10 12.58
CA ASP A 92 4.04 -13.41 12.11
C ASP A 92 3.49 -12.32 11.18
N LEU A 93 3.76 -11.03 11.48
CA LEU A 93 3.38 -9.91 10.61
C LEU A 93 4.26 -9.84 9.37
N VAL A 94 5.56 -10.07 9.51
CA VAL A 94 6.51 -10.11 8.38
C VAL A 94 6.12 -11.21 7.40
N TYR A 95 5.80 -12.40 7.89
CA TYR A 95 5.33 -13.52 7.07
C TYR A 95 4.02 -13.19 6.36
N ASN A 96 3.07 -12.58 7.10
CA ASN A 96 1.79 -12.20 6.53
C ASN A 96 1.92 -11.15 5.41
N ILE A 97 2.85 -10.20 5.55
CA ILE A 97 3.15 -9.23 4.48
C ILE A 97 3.79 -9.96 3.29
N ALA A 98 4.80 -10.78 3.52
CA ALA A 98 5.54 -11.47 2.46
C ALA A 98 4.64 -12.31 1.55
N ARG A 99 3.67 -13.03 2.11
CA ARG A 99 2.75 -13.87 1.33
C ARG A 99 1.72 -13.09 0.49
N HIS A 100 1.60 -11.77 0.70
CA HIS A 100 0.64 -10.92 0.01
C HIS A 100 1.29 -9.82 -0.85
N VAL A 101 2.60 -9.60 -0.74
CA VAL A 101 3.25 -8.50 -1.43
C VAL A 101 3.16 -8.62 -2.95
N ASP A 102 3.33 -9.81 -3.51
CA ASP A 102 3.29 -10.01 -4.95
C ASP A 102 1.92 -9.67 -5.53
N SER A 103 0.85 -10.13 -4.90
CA SER A 103 -0.51 -9.78 -5.31
C SER A 103 -0.79 -8.28 -5.21
N SER A 104 -0.21 -7.61 -4.21
CA SER A 104 -0.30 -6.15 -4.05
C SER A 104 0.46 -5.41 -5.15
N VAL A 105 1.65 -5.88 -5.52
CA VAL A 105 2.45 -5.31 -6.61
C VAL A 105 1.67 -5.36 -7.93
N HIS A 106 1.09 -6.51 -8.27
CA HIS A 106 0.29 -6.65 -9.48
C HIS A 106 -1.00 -5.81 -9.45
N LEU A 107 -1.55 -5.55 -8.25
CA LEU A 107 -2.66 -4.63 -8.11
C LEU A 107 -2.21 -3.18 -8.39
N PHE A 108 -1.03 -2.79 -7.92
CA PHE A 108 -0.48 -1.44 -8.17
C PHE A 108 -0.18 -1.22 -9.66
N GLU A 109 0.29 -2.23 -10.38
CA GLU A 109 0.44 -2.18 -11.84
C GLU A 109 -0.91 -1.91 -12.53
N LYS A 110 -1.97 -2.59 -12.11
CA LYS A 110 -3.33 -2.36 -12.63
C LYS A 110 -3.83 -0.93 -12.37
N TRP A 111 -3.36 -0.29 -11.28
CA TRP A 111 -3.65 1.09 -10.97
C TRP A 111 -2.75 2.09 -11.72
N GLY A 112 -1.77 1.59 -12.51
CA GLY A 112 -0.91 2.39 -13.35
C GLY A 112 0.49 2.67 -12.76
N LEU A 113 0.88 1.99 -11.68
CA LEU A 113 2.26 2.09 -11.19
C LEU A 113 3.21 1.46 -12.22
N LYS A 114 4.17 2.26 -12.67
CA LYS A 114 5.21 1.78 -13.58
C LYS A 114 6.27 1.03 -12.79
N ILE A 115 6.37 -0.28 -13.05
CA ILE A 115 7.47 -1.12 -12.62
C ILE A 115 8.50 -1.14 -13.74
N TRP A 116 9.77 -1.08 -13.39
CA TRP A 116 10.83 -1.07 -14.38
C TRP A 116 11.00 -2.46 -15.01
N LEU A 117 11.10 -2.46 -16.33
CA LEU A 117 11.35 -3.67 -17.11
C LEU A 117 12.72 -3.54 -17.80
N ASP A 118 13.42 -4.66 -17.91
CA ASP A 118 14.64 -4.78 -18.70
C ASP A 118 14.34 -4.96 -20.20
N GLU A 119 15.38 -5.15 -20.99
CA GLU A 119 15.27 -5.32 -22.45
C GLU A 119 14.49 -6.59 -22.84
N ASP A 120 14.46 -7.60 -21.98
CA ASP A 120 13.71 -8.85 -22.15
C ASP A 120 12.27 -8.77 -21.63
N GLY A 121 11.86 -7.61 -21.09
CA GLY A 121 10.53 -7.39 -20.49
C GLY A 121 10.35 -8.01 -19.11
N LYS A 122 11.45 -8.32 -18.41
CA LYS A 122 11.43 -8.83 -17.04
C LYS A 122 11.56 -7.68 -16.06
N TYR A 123 11.03 -7.87 -14.86
CA TYR A 123 11.15 -6.90 -13.79
C TYR A 123 12.61 -6.63 -13.39
N VAL A 124 12.95 -5.35 -13.28
CA VAL A 124 14.27 -4.93 -12.81
C VAL A 124 14.31 -4.99 -11.27
N HIS A 125 15.34 -5.61 -10.77
CA HIS A 125 15.57 -5.77 -9.33
C HIS A 125 16.91 -5.17 -8.91
N GLU A 126 16.92 -4.61 -7.70
CA GLU A 126 18.15 -4.26 -7.00
C GLU A 126 18.28 -5.13 -5.75
N GLY A 127 19.40 -5.85 -5.64
CA GLY A 127 19.56 -6.84 -4.58
C GLY A 127 18.57 -8.00 -4.69
N ARG A 128 18.30 -8.65 -3.57
CA ARG A 128 17.46 -9.86 -3.55
C ARG A 128 15.96 -9.58 -3.42
N TRP A 129 15.58 -8.47 -2.77
CA TRP A 129 14.21 -8.23 -2.32
C TRP A 129 13.56 -6.98 -2.90
N GLN A 130 14.27 -6.22 -3.71
CA GLN A 130 13.81 -4.92 -4.19
C GLN A 130 13.36 -4.98 -5.65
N LEU A 131 12.10 -4.68 -5.86
CA LEU A 131 11.52 -4.51 -7.18
C LEU A 131 11.51 -3.02 -7.54
N MET A 132 12.16 -2.63 -8.62
CA MET A 132 12.33 -1.22 -8.99
C MET A 132 11.07 -0.62 -9.59
N ILE A 133 10.70 0.56 -9.12
CA ILE A 133 9.48 1.27 -9.51
C ILE A 133 9.73 2.75 -9.78
N ASN A 134 8.76 3.43 -10.40
CA ASN A 134 8.72 4.88 -10.43
C ASN A 134 8.17 5.41 -9.10
N GLY A 135 9.07 5.74 -8.17
CA GLY A 135 8.73 6.16 -6.82
C GLY A 135 8.02 7.50 -6.72
N GLU A 136 8.21 8.41 -7.67
CA GLU A 136 7.57 9.74 -7.65
C GLU A 136 6.05 9.65 -7.79
N SER A 137 5.57 8.73 -8.60
CA SER A 137 4.14 8.51 -8.86
C SER A 137 3.48 7.55 -7.87
N TYR A 138 4.26 6.78 -7.12
CA TYR A 138 3.77 5.67 -6.30
C TYR A 138 2.65 6.09 -5.35
N LYS A 139 2.89 7.12 -4.52
CA LYS A 139 1.88 7.58 -3.55
C LYS A 139 0.64 8.17 -4.22
N ILE A 140 0.83 8.91 -5.31
CA ILE A 140 -0.26 9.54 -6.05
C ILE A 140 -1.20 8.46 -6.61
N ILE A 141 -0.66 7.44 -7.25
CA ILE A 141 -1.43 6.33 -7.83
C ILE A 141 -2.23 5.57 -6.76
N ILE A 142 -1.60 5.26 -5.62
CA ILE A 142 -2.27 4.58 -4.51
C ILE A 142 -3.39 5.44 -3.92
N ALA A 143 -3.17 6.74 -3.75
CA ALA A 143 -4.17 7.66 -3.24
C ALA A 143 -5.36 7.81 -4.20
N GLU A 144 -5.09 7.88 -5.50
CA GLU A 144 -6.12 7.98 -6.52
C GLU A 144 -6.95 6.70 -6.60
N ALA A 145 -6.33 5.53 -6.57
CA ALA A 145 -7.04 4.26 -6.50
C ALA A 145 -7.94 4.17 -5.27
N CYS A 146 -7.46 4.62 -4.12
CA CYS A 146 -8.25 4.68 -2.89
C CYS A 146 -9.45 5.62 -3.02
N LYS A 147 -9.25 6.84 -3.51
CA LYS A 147 -10.34 7.82 -3.73
C LYS A 147 -11.39 7.28 -4.70
N ASN A 148 -10.97 6.65 -5.79
CA ASN A 148 -11.88 6.05 -6.76
C ASN A 148 -12.71 4.90 -6.15
N ALA A 149 -12.08 4.05 -5.34
CA ALA A 149 -12.77 2.97 -4.64
C ALA A 149 -13.80 3.49 -3.64
N LEU A 150 -13.46 4.53 -2.86
CA LEU A 150 -14.36 5.17 -1.93
C LEU A 150 -15.55 5.82 -2.66
N ALA A 151 -15.30 6.59 -3.72
CA ALA A 151 -16.36 7.22 -4.50
C ALA A 151 -17.32 6.19 -5.13
N ASP A 152 -16.79 5.07 -5.65
CA ASP A 152 -17.58 3.96 -6.20
C ASP A 152 -18.45 3.25 -5.15
N ALA A 153 -18.04 3.30 -3.89
CA ALA A 153 -18.78 2.75 -2.74
C ALA A 153 -19.71 3.76 -2.04
N GLY A 154 -19.74 5.02 -2.49
CA GLY A 154 -20.47 6.09 -1.81
C GLY A 154 -19.84 6.56 -0.50
N GLY A 155 -18.56 6.29 -0.31
CA GLY A 155 -17.72 6.76 0.79
C GLY A 155 -16.99 8.07 0.45
N GLU A 156 -16.22 8.57 1.40
CA GLU A 156 -15.47 9.82 1.27
C GLU A 156 -14.14 9.78 2.05
#